data_1fe60137784272eb17068ea4b72b76b5
#
_entry.id   1fe60137784272eb17068ea4b72b76b5
#
_cell.length_a   1.000
_cell.length_b   1.000
_cell.length_c   1.000
_cell.angle_alpha   90.00
_cell.angle_beta   90.00
_cell.angle_gamma   90.00
#
_symmetry.space_group_name_H-M   'P 1'
#
loop_
_entity.id
_entity.type
_entity.pdbx_description
1 polymer ?
#
loop_
_entity_poly.entity_id
_entity_poly.type
_entity_poly.pdbx_seq_one_letter_code
_entity_poly.pdbx_strand_id
1 'polypeptide(L)'
;MSTDAQSAIKRWKVVDLFSGCGGMSAGFHAHSEYFEIVGAVDLEVAKPGKGKSKASSTRCNTTYYRNIGVEPKSANLIALSPESYRVELGLDKSALDVLVACPPCTGFSQKNSQNHLVD
;
A
#
# COMPACT_ATOMS: atom_id res chain seq x y z
N MET A 1 25.15 2.53 27.45
CA MET A 1 25.65 2.30 26.10
C MET A 1 24.72 2.87 25.07
N SER A 2 25.30 3.53 24.09
CA SER A 2 24.53 4.17 23.06
C SER A 2 23.73 3.16 22.22
N THR A 3 24.28 1.97 22.00
CA THR A 3 23.61 0.94 21.22
C THR A 3 22.32 0.48 21.87
N ASP A 4 22.30 0.37 23.18
CA ASP A 4 21.09 -0.03 23.89
C ASP A 4 20.01 1.05 23.82
N ALA A 5 20.40 2.32 23.91
CA ALA A 5 19.48 3.42 23.77
C ALA A 5 18.90 3.47 22.35
N GLN A 6 19.73 3.21 21.35
CA GLN A 6 19.27 3.19 19.96
C GLN A 6 18.31 2.03 19.69
N SER A 7 18.60 0.85 20.24
CA SER A 7 17.74 -0.30 20.05
C SER A 7 16.40 -0.17 20.78
N ALA A 8 16.34 0.70 21.80
CA ALA A 8 15.11 0.96 22.53
C ALA A 8 14.15 1.91 21.79
N ILE A 9 14.63 2.61 20.75
CA ILE A 9 13.79 3.53 19.98
C ILE A 9 12.86 2.71 19.11
N LYS A 10 11.57 2.80 19.41
CA LYS A 10 10.54 2.10 18.66
C LYS A 10 10.09 2.97 17.49
N ARG A 11 10.05 2.35 16.33
CA ARG A 11 9.47 3.01 15.15
C ARG A 11 8.01 2.59 15.00
N TRP A 12 7.21 3.49 14.44
CA TRP A 12 5.81 3.23 14.17
C TRP A 12 5.72 2.35 12.93
N LYS A 13 5.02 1.23 13.03
CA LYS A 13 4.88 0.27 11.92
C LYS A 13 3.74 0.70 11.01
N VAL A 14 4.05 0.81 9.72
CA VAL A 14 3.13 1.33 8.69
C VAL A 14 2.85 0.25 7.65
N VAL A 15 1.58 0.10 7.29
CA VAL A 15 1.17 -0.69 6.12
C VAL A 15 0.43 0.24 5.16
N ASP A 16 0.79 0.17 3.89
CA ASP A 16 0.23 1.01 2.83
C ASP A 16 -0.64 0.14 1.91
N LEU A 17 -1.94 0.31 1.99
CA LEU A 17 -2.90 -0.36 1.12
C LEU A 17 -3.17 0.52 -0.09
N PHE A 18 -3.36 -0.10 -1.26
CA PHE A 18 -3.43 0.62 -2.53
C PHE A 18 -2.16 1.45 -2.74
N SER A 19 -1.02 0.78 -2.55
CA SER A 19 0.26 1.49 -2.42
C SER A 19 0.74 2.15 -3.71
N GLY A 20 0.29 1.67 -4.87
CA GLY A 20 0.69 2.28 -6.14
C GLY A 20 2.20 2.30 -6.30
N CYS A 21 2.71 3.39 -6.82
CA CYS A 21 4.15 3.57 -7.03
C CYS A 21 4.89 4.08 -5.79
N GLY A 22 4.19 4.29 -4.67
CA GLY A 22 4.82 4.62 -3.40
C GLY A 22 4.76 6.09 -3.00
N GLY A 23 3.87 6.87 -3.61
CA GLY A 23 3.77 8.31 -3.29
C GLY A 23 3.47 8.57 -1.82
N MET A 24 2.49 7.85 -1.25
CA MET A 24 2.15 8.02 0.15
C MET A 24 3.26 7.48 1.06
N SER A 25 3.78 6.30 0.74
CA SER A 25 4.86 5.70 1.54
C SER A 25 6.13 6.53 1.52
N ALA A 26 6.38 7.29 0.46
CA ALA A 26 7.58 8.12 0.37
C ALA A 26 7.67 9.12 1.51
N GLY A 27 6.54 9.67 1.94
CA GLY A 27 6.52 10.58 3.08
C GLY A 27 6.96 9.91 4.38
N PHE A 28 6.46 8.70 4.63
CA PHE A 28 6.88 7.94 5.81
C PHE A 28 8.33 7.48 5.68
N HIS A 29 8.73 7.06 4.49
CA HIS A 29 10.09 6.59 4.23
C HIS A 29 11.12 7.71 4.43
N ALA A 30 10.76 8.93 4.11
CA ALA A 30 11.63 10.10 4.33
C ALA A 30 11.90 10.33 5.82
N HIS A 31 11.05 9.79 6.70
CA HIS A 31 11.19 9.89 8.14
C HIS A 31 11.39 8.50 8.76
N SER A 32 12.27 7.72 8.15
CA SER A 32 12.50 6.32 8.53
C SER A 32 13.06 6.16 9.94
N GLU A 33 13.57 7.21 10.54
CA GLU A 33 13.96 7.17 11.94
C GLU A 33 12.75 7.00 12.87
N TYR A 34 11.56 7.36 12.43
CA TYR A 34 10.33 7.25 13.23
C TYR A 34 9.37 6.20 12.69
N PHE A 35 9.40 5.91 11.39
CA PHE A 35 8.43 5.05 10.73
C PHE A 35 9.12 3.90 10.02
N GLU A 36 8.56 2.72 10.19
CA GLU A 36 9.01 1.53 9.48
C GLU A 36 7.87 1.02 8.63
N ILE A 37 8.03 1.04 7.30
CA ILE A 37 7.04 0.46 6.41
C ILE A 37 7.25 -1.05 6.41
N VAL A 38 6.28 -1.78 6.96
CA VAL A 38 6.39 -3.24 7.11
C VAL A 38 5.63 -3.98 6.04
N GLY A 39 4.73 -3.32 5.32
CA GLY A 39 3.98 -3.98 4.26
C GLY A 39 3.31 -2.99 3.35
N ALA A 40 2.97 -3.48 2.16
CA ALA A 40 2.25 -2.73 1.15
C ALA A 40 1.46 -3.69 0.28
N VAL A 41 0.32 -3.25 -0.24
CA VAL A 41 -0.53 -4.08 -1.09
C VAL A 41 -1.04 -3.26 -2.26
N ASP A 42 -0.90 -3.79 -3.45
CA ASP A 42 -1.50 -3.22 -4.65
C ASP A 42 -1.71 -4.30 -5.69
N LEU A 43 -2.83 -4.27 -6.37
CA LEU A 43 -3.16 -5.26 -7.40
C LEU A 43 -2.45 -4.96 -8.72
N GLU A 44 -1.95 -3.76 -8.90
CA GLU A 44 -1.28 -3.33 -10.14
C GLU A 44 -2.19 -3.34 -11.36
N VAL A 45 -3.44 -2.96 -11.20
CA VAL A 45 -4.39 -2.92 -12.31
C VAL A 45 -4.58 -1.49 -12.79
N ALA A 46 -4.33 -1.26 -14.07
CA ALA A 46 -4.63 0.00 -14.73
C ALA A 46 -5.86 -0.17 -15.59
N LYS A 47 -6.52 0.94 -15.93
CA LYS A 47 -7.64 0.90 -16.87
C LYS A 47 -7.16 0.38 -18.22
N PRO A 48 -7.99 -0.39 -18.94
CA PRO A 48 -7.64 -0.82 -20.30
C PRO A 48 -7.36 0.40 -21.17
N GLY A 49 -6.33 0.30 -22.01
CA GLY A 49 -6.07 1.33 -22.98
C GLY A 49 -7.18 1.41 -24.02
N LYS A 50 -7.19 2.49 -24.78
CA LYS A 50 -8.19 2.70 -25.84
C LYS A 50 -8.17 1.52 -26.82
N GLY A 51 -9.34 0.93 -27.05
CA GLY A 51 -9.47 -0.22 -27.94
C GLY A 51 -9.10 -1.55 -27.31
N LYS A 52 -8.74 -1.59 -26.03
CA LYS A 52 -8.41 -2.82 -25.33
C LYS A 52 -9.53 -3.19 -24.37
N SER A 53 -9.82 -4.48 -24.28
CA SER A 53 -10.88 -4.99 -23.41
C SER A 53 -10.38 -5.41 -22.02
N LYS A 54 -9.07 -5.52 -21.84
CA LYS A 54 -8.49 -5.99 -20.57
C LYS A 54 -7.66 -4.91 -19.90
N ALA A 55 -7.73 -4.87 -18.58
CA ALA A 55 -6.85 -4.02 -17.80
C ALA A 55 -5.39 -4.47 -17.98
N SER A 56 -4.48 -3.53 -17.94
CA SER A 56 -3.05 -3.81 -18.01
C SER A 56 -2.42 -3.63 -16.63
N SER A 57 -1.20 -4.15 -16.47
CA SER A 57 -0.44 -3.94 -15.23
C SER A 57 0.17 -2.54 -15.23
N THR A 58 0.10 -1.88 -14.07
CA THR A 58 0.77 -0.60 -13.87
C THR A 58 2.26 -0.77 -13.59
N ARG A 59 2.68 -1.96 -13.17
CA ARG A 59 4.05 -2.25 -12.71
C ARG A 59 4.49 -1.35 -11.56
N CYS A 60 3.55 -0.77 -10.86
CA CYS A 60 3.85 0.11 -9.73
C CYS A 60 4.58 -0.60 -8.60
N ASN A 61 4.33 -1.91 -8.42
CA ASN A 61 4.99 -2.65 -7.34
C ASN A 61 6.50 -2.73 -7.54
N THR A 62 6.97 -2.83 -8.77
CA THR A 62 8.40 -2.77 -9.07
C THR A 62 8.97 -1.40 -8.73
N THR A 63 8.27 -0.35 -9.12
CA THR A 63 8.67 1.03 -8.80
C THR A 63 8.65 1.26 -7.29
N TYR A 64 7.61 0.79 -6.62
CA TYR A 64 7.50 0.89 -5.17
C TYR A 64 8.70 0.24 -4.48
N TYR A 65 9.00 -1.00 -4.87
CA TYR A 65 10.12 -1.73 -4.27
C TYR A 65 11.44 -0.99 -4.49
N ARG A 66 11.64 -0.47 -5.69
CA ARG A 66 12.87 0.26 -6.01
C ARG A 66 13.05 1.50 -5.16
N ASN A 67 11.97 2.21 -4.89
CA ASN A 67 12.03 3.48 -4.16
C ASN A 67 11.94 3.32 -2.65
N ILE A 68 11.20 2.34 -2.18
CA ILE A 68 10.89 2.19 -0.74
C ILE A 68 11.68 1.05 -0.11
N GLY A 69 12.02 0.03 -0.89
CA GLY A 69 12.77 -1.12 -0.38
C GLY A 69 11.90 -2.22 0.21
N VAL A 70 10.57 -2.07 0.17
CA VAL A 70 9.62 -3.08 0.62
C VAL A 70 8.92 -3.62 -0.61
N GLU A 71 8.82 -4.95 -0.72
CA GLU A 71 8.13 -5.57 -1.85
C GLU A 71 6.62 -5.62 -1.57
N PRO A 72 5.79 -4.92 -2.34
CA PRO A 72 4.36 -4.97 -2.14
C PRO A 72 3.81 -6.35 -2.48
N LYS A 73 2.76 -6.75 -1.76
CA LYS A 73 2.00 -7.94 -2.11
C LYS A 73 1.05 -7.59 -3.25
N SER A 74 1.13 -8.35 -4.35
CA SER A 74 0.20 -8.18 -5.46
C SER A 74 -1.07 -8.95 -5.14
N ALA A 75 -2.10 -8.25 -4.69
CA ALA A 75 -3.33 -8.90 -4.24
C ALA A 75 -4.51 -7.94 -4.32
N ASN A 76 -5.68 -8.53 -4.57
CA ASN A 76 -6.94 -7.81 -4.48
C ASN A 76 -7.36 -7.77 -3.01
N LEU A 77 -7.49 -6.58 -2.46
CA LEU A 77 -7.82 -6.39 -1.06
C LEU A 77 -9.17 -6.97 -0.66
N ILE A 78 -10.12 -7.05 -1.61
CA ILE A 78 -11.42 -7.66 -1.32
C ILE A 78 -11.25 -9.14 -0.97
N ALA A 79 -10.31 -9.81 -1.63
CA ALA A 79 -10.07 -11.24 -1.44
C ALA A 79 -8.99 -11.53 -0.39
N LEU A 80 -8.29 -10.52 0.08
CA LEU A 80 -7.19 -10.70 1.01
C LEU A 80 -7.70 -10.76 2.45
N SER A 81 -7.34 -11.83 3.17
CA SER A 81 -7.65 -11.93 4.59
C SER A 81 -6.72 -11.04 5.40
N PRO A 82 -7.27 -10.09 6.17
CA PRO A 82 -6.42 -9.24 7.03
C PRO A 82 -5.60 -10.05 8.02
N GLU A 83 -6.19 -11.08 8.60
CA GLU A 83 -5.50 -11.95 9.55
C GLU A 83 -4.31 -12.67 8.90
N SER A 84 -4.55 -13.25 7.72
CA SER A 84 -3.50 -13.96 7.00
C SER A 84 -2.36 -13.02 6.62
N TYR A 85 -2.70 -11.82 6.19
CA TYR A 85 -1.67 -10.86 5.80
C TYR A 85 -0.86 -10.40 7.03
N ARG A 86 -1.54 -10.17 8.15
CA ARG A 86 -0.84 -9.83 9.40
C ARG A 86 0.18 -10.90 9.77
N VAL A 87 -0.23 -12.17 9.71
CA VAL A 87 0.65 -13.29 10.01
C VAL A 87 1.80 -13.36 9.01
N GLU A 88 1.51 -13.15 7.73
CA GLU A 88 2.53 -13.13 6.69
C GLU A 88 3.59 -12.07 6.96
N LEU A 89 3.20 -10.92 7.48
CA LEU A 89 4.11 -9.83 7.83
C LEU A 89 4.85 -10.07 9.16
N GLY A 90 4.49 -11.12 9.89
CA GLY A 90 5.10 -11.40 11.18
C GLY A 90 4.67 -10.46 12.29
N LEU A 91 3.50 -9.84 12.15
CA LEU A 91 3.01 -8.87 13.13
C LEU A 91 2.12 -9.54 14.16
N ASP A 92 2.37 -9.25 15.43
CA ASP A 92 1.46 -9.64 16.50
C ASP A 92 0.17 -8.83 16.42
N LYS A 93 -0.87 -9.29 17.11
CA LYS A 93 -2.11 -8.53 17.21
C LYS A 93 -1.81 -7.16 17.82
N SER A 94 -2.42 -6.13 17.25
CA SER A 94 -2.24 -4.73 17.68
C SER A 94 -0.82 -4.19 17.52
N ALA A 95 0.02 -4.86 16.74
CA ALA A 95 1.38 -4.37 16.50
C ALA A 95 1.45 -3.29 15.42
N LEU A 96 0.44 -3.20 14.56
CA LEU A 96 0.41 -2.19 13.51
C LEU A 96 -0.01 -0.84 14.10
N ASP A 97 0.77 0.18 13.79
CA ASP A 97 0.52 1.53 14.32
C ASP A 97 -0.21 2.43 13.33
N VAL A 98 0.12 2.32 12.05
CA VAL A 98 -0.44 3.19 11.01
C VAL A 98 -0.90 2.34 9.84
N LEU A 99 -2.15 2.51 9.45
CA LEU A 99 -2.70 1.90 8.25
C LEU A 99 -3.07 3.00 7.30
N VAL A 100 -2.43 3.02 6.13
CA VAL A 100 -2.69 4.00 5.09
C VAL A 100 -3.48 3.30 3.99
N ALA A 101 -4.52 3.97 3.50
CA ALA A 101 -5.32 3.43 2.40
C ALA A 101 -5.82 4.56 1.53
N CYS A 102 -5.38 4.55 0.28
CA CYS A 102 -5.85 5.51 -0.73
C CYS A 102 -6.50 4.75 -1.87
N PRO A 103 -7.74 4.25 -1.65
CA PRO A 103 -8.41 3.44 -2.66
C PRO A 103 -8.74 4.25 -3.90
N PRO A 104 -8.84 3.59 -5.07
CA PRO A 104 -9.23 4.29 -6.27
C PRO A 104 -10.64 4.84 -6.12
N CYS A 105 -10.82 6.08 -6.54
CA CYS A 105 -12.10 6.78 -6.41
C CYS A 105 -12.74 7.10 -7.77
N THR A 106 -12.29 6.45 -8.82
CA THR A 106 -12.79 6.74 -10.17
C THR A 106 -14.29 6.50 -10.33
N GLY A 107 -14.84 5.56 -9.56
CA GLY A 107 -16.28 5.31 -9.58
C GLY A 107 -17.11 6.41 -8.95
N PHE A 108 -16.48 7.28 -8.17
CA PHE A 108 -17.15 8.39 -7.47
C PHE A 108 -16.73 9.75 -8.01
N SER A 109 -15.87 9.75 -9.03
CA SER A 109 -15.37 11.00 -9.63
C SER A 109 -16.48 11.67 -10.45
N GLN A 110 -16.56 12.99 -10.41
CA GLN A 110 -17.50 13.76 -11.22
C GLN A 110 -17.26 13.56 -12.71
N LYS A 111 -16.04 13.21 -13.10
CA LYS A 111 -15.71 12.91 -14.50
C LYS A 111 -16.28 11.60 -14.98
N ASN A 112 -16.78 10.78 -14.08
CA ASN A 112 -17.37 9.48 -14.42
C ASN A 112 -18.85 9.49 -14.07
N SER A 113 -19.60 10.38 -14.73
CA SER A 113 -21.01 10.60 -14.43
C SER A 113 -21.89 9.38 -14.67
N GLN A 114 -21.46 8.46 -15.53
CA GLN A 114 -22.25 7.25 -15.82
C GLN A 114 -22.39 6.35 -14.59
N ASN A 115 -21.42 6.36 -13.72
CA ASN A 115 -21.48 5.54 -12.51
C ASN A 115 -22.53 6.04 -11.53
N HIS A 116 -22.93 7.30 -11.65
CA HIS A 116 -23.98 7.87 -10.78
C HIS A 116 -25.37 7.53 -11.25
N LEU A 117 -25.51 7.03 -12.47
CA LEU A 117 -26.81 6.70 -13.04
C LEU A 117 -27.21 5.25 -12.80
N VAL A 118 -26.31 4.44 -12.31
CA VAL A 118 -26.54 3.00 -12.11
C VAL A 118 -27.19 2.71 -10.77
N ASP A 119 -27.12 3.62 -9.86
CA ASP A 119 -27.74 3.50 -8.53
C ASP A 119 -29.28 3.71 -8.61
#